data_c7affa7515fe7ce3df47f0cda42f0ae4
#
_entry.id   c7affa7515fe7ce3df47f0cda42f0ae4
#
_cell.length_a   1.000
_cell.length_b   1.000
_cell.length_c   1.000
_cell.angle_alpha   90.00
_cell.angle_beta   90.00
_cell.angle_gamma   90.00
#
_symmetry.space_group_name_H-M   'P 1'
#
loop_
_entity.id
_entity.type
_entity.pdbx_description
1 polymer ?
#
loop_
_entity_poly.entity_id
_entity_poly.type
_entity_poly.pdbx_seq_one_letter_code
_entity_poly.pdbx_strand_id
1 'polypeptide(L)'
;HKLVNLPKNELEDTKSLIKGKNARFWDMYYRNIYDEEYGKIFEEMSYNSIKSICKAKNMPLITVCCNPDTKLKYDIMLTSYETVSLTDNHPSEKSQELIANDIYNLLQ
;
A
#
# COMPACT_ATOMS: atom_id res chain seq x y z
N HIS A 1 -20.42 8.09 -9.35
CA HIS A 1 -19.75 8.84 -8.31
C HIS A 1 -18.66 7.98 -7.67
N LYS A 2 -17.41 8.47 -7.67
CA LYS A 2 -16.26 7.65 -7.31
C LYS A 2 -16.25 7.16 -5.86
N LEU A 3 -16.77 7.94 -4.92
CA LEU A 3 -16.87 7.54 -3.52
C LEU A 3 -17.76 6.31 -3.31
N VAL A 4 -18.78 6.16 -4.14
CA VAL A 4 -19.74 5.05 -4.01
C VAL A 4 -19.11 3.71 -4.37
N ASN A 5 -18.03 3.72 -5.13
CA ASN A 5 -17.34 2.52 -5.59
C ASN A 5 -16.24 2.04 -4.64
N LEU A 6 -15.98 2.75 -3.55
CA LEU A 6 -14.99 2.36 -2.57
C LEU A 6 -15.51 1.23 -1.67
N PRO A 7 -14.65 0.29 -1.23
CA PRO A 7 -15.00 -0.64 -0.17
C PRO A 7 -15.42 0.09 1.10
N LYS A 8 -16.25 -0.56 1.91
CA LYS A 8 -16.82 0.06 3.10
C LYS A 8 -15.78 0.64 4.06
N ASN A 9 -14.68 -0.07 4.28
CA ASN A 9 -13.60 0.39 5.15
C ASN A 9 -12.89 1.62 4.57
N GLU A 10 -12.64 1.65 3.28
CA GLU A 10 -12.04 2.81 2.61
C GLU A 10 -12.98 4.01 2.62
N LEU A 11 -14.28 3.78 2.51
CA LEU A 11 -15.27 4.84 2.60
C LEU A 11 -15.28 5.47 4.00
N GLU A 12 -15.15 4.69 5.05
CA GLU A 12 -15.08 5.20 6.43
C GLU A 12 -13.81 6.03 6.65
N ASP A 13 -12.66 5.55 6.14
CA ASP A 13 -11.41 6.30 6.20
C ASP A 13 -11.51 7.62 5.44
N THR A 14 -12.15 7.60 4.29
CA THR A 14 -12.39 8.81 3.49
C THR A 14 -13.27 9.80 4.23
N LYS A 15 -14.32 9.34 4.90
CA LYS A 15 -15.18 10.21 5.73
C LYS A 15 -14.40 10.85 6.87
N SER A 16 -13.45 10.13 7.46
CA SER A 16 -12.56 10.66 8.50
C SER A 16 -11.72 11.81 7.97
N LEU A 17 -11.18 11.69 6.77
CA LEU A 17 -10.41 12.75 6.12
C LEU A 17 -11.26 13.97 5.79
N ILE A 18 -12.53 13.77 5.43
CA ILE A 18 -13.45 14.84 5.05
C ILE A 18 -13.86 15.73 6.23
N LYS A 19 -13.74 15.26 7.47
CA LYS A 19 -14.15 15.99 8.68
C LYS A 19 -13.22 17.12 9.13
N GLY A 20 -12.00 17.23 8.56
CA GLY A 20 -11.01 18.21 8.99
C GLY A 20 -11.17 19.58 8.33
N LYS A 21 -10.19 20.47 8.56
CA LYS A 21 -10.12 21.80 7.95
C LYS A 21 -10.17 21.77 6.43
N ASN A 22 -9.67 20.70 5.83
CA ASN A 22 -9.60 20.54 4.38
C ASN A 22 -10.74 19.66 3.85
N ALA A 23 -11.84 19.57 4.58
CA ALA A 23 -12.98 18.72 4.20
C ALA A 23 -13.44 18.96 2.77
N ARG A 24 -13.56 20.22 2.37
CA ARG A 24 -13.99 20.59 1.02
C ARG A 24 -13.01 20.12 -0.05
N PHE A 25 -11.70 20.27 0.22
CA PHE A 25 -10.66 19.81 -0.69
C PHE A 25 -10.73 18.29 -0.88
N TRP A 26 -10.80 17.53 0.20
CA TRP A 26 -10.86 16.07 0.14
C TRP A 26 -12.14 15.58 -0.53
N ASP A 27 -13.28 16.23 -0.26
CA ASP A 27 -14.52 15.88 -0.93
C ASP A 27 -14.40 16.09 -2.45
N MET A 28 -13.88 17.24 -2.88
CA MET A 28 -13.69 17.54 -4.29
C MET A 28 -12.68 16.58 -4.94
N TYR A 29 -11.60 16.25 -4.23
CA TYR A 29 -10.60 15.31 -4.72
C TYR A 29 -11.21 13.96 -5.01
N TYR A 30 -11.91 13.38 -4.05
CA TYR A 30 -12.50 12.05 -4.22
C TYR A 30 -13.66 12.03 -5.22
N ARG A 31 -14.37 13.12 -5.39
CA ARG A 31 -15.46 13.21 -6.36
C ARG A 31 -14.98 13.40 -7.80
N ASN A 32 -13.91 14.16 -7.98
CA ASN A 32 -13.55 14.65 -9.32
C ASN A 32 -12.20 14.16 -9.83
N ILE A 33 -11.27 13.83 -8.95
CA ILE A 33 -9.88 13.54 -9.31
C ILE A 33 -9.53 12.08 -9.07
N TYR A 34 -9.96 11.52 -7.93
CA TYR A 34 -9.60 10.16 -7.54
C TYR A 34 -10.09 9.15 -8.56
N ASP A 35 -9.18 8.24 -8.93
CA ASP A 35 -9.46 7.15 -9.86
C ASP A 35 -8.58 5.96 -9.49
N GLU A 36 -9.20 4.80 -9.27
CA GLU A 36 -8.51 3.57 -8.88
C GLU A 36 -7.52 3.10 -9.95
N GLU A 37 -7.90 3.19 -11.21
CA GLU A 37 -7.00 2.84 -12.33
C GLU A 37 -5.79 3.77 -12.37
N TYR A 38 -6.01 5.04 -12.07
CA TYR A 38 -4.93 6.02 -12.00
C TYR A 38 -3.93 5.67 -10.90
N GLY A 39 -4.46 5.23 -9.74
CA GLY A 39 -3.64 4.76 -8.63
C GLY A 39 -2.78 3.56 -9.01
N LYS A 40 -3.33 2.62 -9.77
CA LYS A 40 -2.59 1.45 -10.26
C LYS A 40 -1.49 1.84 -11.23
N ILE A 41 -1.76 2.81 -12.11
CA ILE A 41 -0.75 3.32 -13.04
C ILE A 41 0.40 3.97 -12.28
N PHE A 42 0.10 4.79 -11.27
CA PHE A 42 1.13 5.41 -10.43
C PHE A 42 1.94 4.38 -9.66
N GLU A 43 1.31 3.35 -9.13
CA GLU A 43 2.01 2.27 -8.45
C GLU A 43 3.01 1.60 -9.40
N GLU A 44 2.55 1.24 -10.60
CA GLU A 44 3.39 0.58 -11.59
C GLU A 44 4.56 1.47 -12.03
N MET A 45 4.30 2.75 -12.30
CA MET A 45 5.35 3.69 -12.68
C MET A 45 6.40 3.85 -11.58
N SER A 46 5.97 4.02 -10.33
CA SER A 46 6.85 4.16 -9.18
C SER A 46 7.67 2.89 -8.95
N TYR A 47 7.03 1.74 -9.01
CA TYR A 47 7.66 0.43 -8.85
C TYR A 47 8.77 0.24 -9.89
N ASN A 48 8.44 0.44 -11.15
CA ASN A 48 9.40 0.26 -12.24
C ASN A 48 10.53 1.28 -12.20
N SER A 49 10.24 2.52 -11.84
CA SER A 49 11.24 3.58 -11.74
C SER A 49 12.26 3.29 -10.64
N ILE A 50 11.79 2.87 -9.46
CA ILE A 50 12.67 2.54 -8.34
C ILE A 50 13.54 1.33 -8.69
N LYS A 51 12.98 0.30 -9.28
CA LYS A 51 13.74 -0.88 -9.71
C LYS A 51 14.81 -0.51 -10.73
N SER A 52 14.48 0.34 -11.69
CA SER A 52 15.42 0.79 -12.72
C SER A 52 16.57 1.60 -12.13
N ILE A 53 16.26 2.52 -11.20
CA ILE A 53 17.28 3.35 -10.54
C ILE A 53 18.23 2.48 -9.72
N CYS A 54 17.69 1.56 -8.93
CA CYS A 54 18.51 0.67 -8.10
C CYS A 54 19.39 -0.23 -8.97
N LYS A 55 18.85 -0.76 -10.05
CA LYS A 55 19.62 -1.57 -11.00
C LYS A 55 20.75 -0.76 -11.64
N ALA A 56 20.45 0.46 -12.10
CA ALA A 56 21.45 1.33 -12.72
C ALA A 56 22.59 1.71 -11.77
N LYS A 57 22.28 1.87 -10.50
CA LYS A 57 23.25 2.21 -9.44
C LYS A 57 23.84 0.99 -8.74
N ASN A 58 23.50 -0.19 -9.17
CA ASN A 58 23.92 -1.45 -8.56
C ASN A 58 23.63 -1.50 -7.06
N MET A 59 22.42 -1.05 -6.69
CA MET A 59 21.96 -1.03 -5.30
C MET A 59 20.99 -2.19 -5.07
N PRO A 60 21.12 -2.91 -3.95
CA PRO A 60 20.13 -3.92 -3.59
C PRO A 60 18.79 -3.27 -3.30
N LEU A 61 17.71 -3.93 -3.66
CA LEU A 61 16.34 -3.46 -3.43
C LEU A 61 15.49 -4.63 -2.95
N ILE A 62 14.78 -4.42 -1.85
CA ILE A 62 13.74 -5.33 -1.38
C ILE A 62 12.42 -4.58 -1.42
N THR A 63 11.44 -5.16 -2.08
CA THR A 63 10.13 -4.56 -2.23
C THR A 63 9.12 -5.20 -1.28
N VAL A 64 8.35 -4.36 -0.60
CA VAL A 64 7.36 -4.80 0.40
C VAL A 64 6.02 -4.16 0.06
N CYS A 65 4.96 -4.93 0.12
CA CYS A 65 3.62 -4.45 -0.17
C CYS A 65 2.61 -4.93 0.87
N CYS A 66 1.68 -4.07 1.21
CA CYS A 66 0.56 -4.40 2.11
C CYS A 66 -0.78 -4.54 1.38
N ASN A 67 -0.81 -4.30 0.08
CA ASN A 67 -2.05 -4.39 -0.71
C ASN A 67 -2.20 -5.78 -1.34
N PRO A 68 -3.18 -6.59 -0.90
CA PRO A 68 -3.37 -7.93 -1.44
C PRO A 68 -3.86 -7.94 -2.89
N ASP A 69 -4.40 -6.82 -3.38
CA ASP A 69 -4.98 -6.73 -4.72
C ASP A 69 -3.98 -6.28 -5.77
N THR A 70 -2.73 -6.06 -5.40
CA THR A 70 -1.70 -5.66 -6.37
C THR A 70 -1.45 -6.75 -7.39
N LYS A 71 -1.22 -6.33 -8.62
CA LYS A 71 -0.81 -7.24 -9.70
C LYS A 71 0.69 -7.26 -9.90
N LEU A 72 1.42 -6.41 -9.18
CA LEU A 72 2.87 -6.36 -9.23
C LEU A 72 3.47 -7.40 -8.31
N LYS A 73 4.70 -7.79 -8.62
CA LYS A 73 5.41 -8.83 -7.88
C LYS A 73 6.36 -8.19 -6.87
N TYR A 74 6.04 -8.37 -5.59
CA TYR A 74 6.87 -7.87 -4.49
C TYR A 74 7.61 -9.03 -3.82
N ASP A 75 8.76 -8.70 -3.21
CA ASP A 75 9.55 -9.70 -2.50
C ASP A 75 8.84 -10.16 -1.22
N ILE A 76 8.15 -9.24 -0.57
CA ILE A 76 7.43 -9.52 0.68
C ILE A 76 6.02 -8.95 0.58
N MET A 77 5.04 -9.79 0.88
CA MET A 77 3.64 -9.38 1.02
C MET A 77 3.27 -9.43 2.51
N LEU A 78 3.02 -8.27 3.12
CA LEU A 78 2.70 -8.19 4.54
C LEU A 78 1.41 -8.95 4.88
N THR A 79 0.50 -9.08 3.94
CA THR A 79 -0.75 -9.81 4.12
C THR A 79 -0.59 -11.31 4.23
N SER A 80 0.59 -11.86 3.95
CA SER A 80 0.85 -13.31 4.12
C SER A 80 1.31 -13.67 5.52
N TYR A 81 1.45 -12.69 6.42
CA TYR A 81 1.85 -12.91 7.80
C TYR A 81 0.67 -12.77 8.75
N GLU A 82 0.75 -13.43 9.90
CA GLU A 82 -0.28 -13.35 10.93
C GLU A 82 -0.42 -11.93 11.47
N THR A 83 -1.65 -11.48 11.64
CA THR A 83 -1.96 -10.14 12.17
C THR A 83 -2.17 -10.20 13.68
N VAL A 84 -2.21 -9.00 14.32
CA VAL A 84 -2.44 -8.88 15.77
C VAL A 84 -3.79 -9.50 16.14
N SER A 85 -4.83 -9.23 15.37
CA SER A 85 -6.17 -9.79 15.60
C SER A 85 -6.97 -9.74 14.30
N LEU A 86 -8.20 -10.27 14.34
CA LEU A 86 -9.12 -10.22 13.18
C LEU A 86 -9.52 -8.79 12.83
N THR A 87 -9.43 -7.86 13.78
CA THR A 87 -9.82 -6.46 13.57
C THR A 87 -8.63 -5.52 13.45
N ASP A 88 -7.43 -6.00 13.70
CA ASP A 88 -6.19 -5.21 13.59
C ASP A 88 -5.28 -5.87 12.54
N ASN A 89 -5.17 -5.23 11.39
CA ASN A 89 -4.43 -5.75 10.23
C ASN A 89 -2.91 -5.57 10.33
N HIS A 90 -2.40 -5.03 11.42
CA HIS A 90 -0.96 -4.91 11.59
C HIS A 90 -0.33 -6.28 11.85
N PRO A 91 0.88 -6.54 11.36
CA PRO A 91 1.59 -7.78 11.67
C PRO A 91 1.75 -7.95 13.18
N SER A 92 1.54 -9.18 13.67
CA SER A 92 1.76 -9.51 15.08
C SER A 92 3.25 -9.36 15.44
N GLU A 93 3.58 -9.36 16.73
CA GLU A 93 4.97 -9.30 17.20
C GLU A 93 5.80 -10.43 16.60
N LYS A 94 5.25 -11.64 16.60
CA LYS A 94 5.91 -12.80 15.98
C LYS A 94 6.10 -12.61 14.48
N SER A 95 5.11 -12.06 13.79
CA SER A 95 5.20 -11.77 12.36
C SER A 95 6.25 -10.72 12.05
N GLN A 96 6.43 -9.73 12.91
CA GLN A 96 7.48 -8.72 12.75
C GLN A 96 8.88 -9.36 12.78
N GLU A 97 9.11 -10.32 13.67
CA GLU A 97 10.36 -11.09 13.69
C GLU A 97 10.56 -11.89 12.41
N LEU A 98 9.50 -12.56 11.94
CA LEU A 98 9.57 -13.34 10.70
C LEU A 98 9.86 -12.46 9.50
N ILE A 99 9.21 -11.30 9.43
CA ILE A 99 9.45 -10.33 8.35
C ILE A 99 10.90 -9.85 8.36
N ALA A 100 11.43 -9.51 9.55
CA ALA A 100 12.82 -9.10 9.70
C ALA A 100 13.79 -10.18 9.23
N ASN A 101 13.54 -11.44 9.60
CA ASN A 101 14.35 -12.57 9.15
C ASN A 101 14.25 -12.78 7.65
N ASP A 102 13.07 -12.66 7.07
CA ASP A 102 12.89 -12.81 5.63
C ASP A 102 13.63 -11.72 4.85
N ILE A 103 13.57 -10.47 5.34
CA ILE A 103 14.35 -9.36 4.76
C ILE A 103 15.84 -9.65 4.84
N TYR A 104 16.32 -10.09 5.99
CA TYR A 104 17.74 -10.43 6.20
C TYR A 104 18.18 -11.50 5.21
N ASN A 105 17.39 -12.56 5.04
CA ASN A 105 17.71 -13.65 4.14
C ASN A 105 17.75 -13.19 2.67
N LEU A 106 16.89 -12.26 2.28
CA LEU A 106 16.91 -11.71 0.92
C LEU A 106 18.16 -10.87 0.65
N LEU A 107 18.76 -10.28 1.71
CA LEU A 107 19.98 -9.48 1.58
C LEU A 107 21.25 -10.32 1.52
N GLN A 108 21.16 -11.60 1.82
CA GLN A 108 22.31 -12.52 1.70
C GLN A 108 22.43 -13.00 0.26
#